data_2b0887919c9247832fa6637a4898890f
#
_entry.id   2b0887919c9247832fa6637a4898890f
#
_cell.length_a   1.000
_cell.length_b   1.000
_cell.length_c   1.000
_cell.angle_alpha   90.00
_cell.angle_beta   90.00
_cell.angle_gamma   90.00
#
_symmetry.space_group_name_H-M   'P 1'
#
loop_
_entity.id
_entity.type
_entity.pdbx_description
1 polymer ?
#
loop_
_entity_poly.entity_id
_entity_poly.type
_entity_poly.pdbx_seq_one_letter_code
_entity_poly.pdbx_strand_id
1 'polypeptide(L)'
;LGDVYKRQGYKGVLILKPTKETEEYYHRLQVEKEKAYKALEALRDLPTITRDGRNIRLSVNVEFPHEYSGIKEVGAEGVGLFRTEFFLLSNPSGMPDEEEQMRYYRKLAEGCSPHGVIFRTLDSGGDKLPCEQLRTPEPNPFLGWRGIRVSLSRPELFKQQLRAILRACADTPGCGIMFPMVSGYTEVVTAKHILQECREELERKNIPYARDLKVGIMIEVPSAAIMTDVLAREVDFFSIGTNDLTQYTIAVDRVNNRVANMFRPTHPAVIRIMDMTITAGERENIPTAICGEMAGDITLLPLLIGLGATSMSVGVHLVPIILSLIHISE
;
A
#
# COMPACT_ATOMS: atom_id res chain seq x y z
N LEU A 1 21.56 -14.60 28.69
CA LEU A 1 20.47 -14.54 27.70
C LEU A 1 19.15 -14.81 28.41
N GLY A 2 18.55 -13.85 29.07
CA GLY A 2 17.35 -14.04 29.87
C GLY A 2 16.59 -12.76 30.20
N ASP A 3 16.85 -11.67 29.50
CA ASP A 3 16.08 -10.46 29.71
C ASP A 3 14.78 -10.53 28.88
N VAL A 4 13.68 -10.84 29.57
CA VAL A 4 12.34 -10.81 28.96
C VAL A 4 11.94 -9.37 28.73
N TYR A 5 11.67 -8.98 27.49
CA TYR A 5 11.19 -7.66 27.11
C TYR A 5 9.71 -7.73 26.84
N LYS A 6 8.95 -6.75 27.36
CA LYS A 6 7.57 -6.54 26.98
C LYS A 6 7.45 -5.19 26.27
N ARG A 7 7.01 -5.21 25.01
CA ARG A 7 6.76 -4.02 24.19
C ARG A 7 5.26 -3.79 24.09
N GLN A 8 4.79 -2.61 24.51
CA GLN A 8 3.41 -2.20 24.32
C GLN A 8 3.33 -1.24 23.12
N GLY A 9 2.83 -1.74 21.97
CA GLY A 9 2.83 -1.00 20.72
C GLY A 9 2.04 0.31 20.75
N TYR A 10 0.81 0.28 21.30
CA TYR A 10 -0.07 1.46 21.32
C TYR A 10 0.40 2.62 22.21
N LYS A 11 1.14 2.34 23.30
CA LYS A 11 1.64 3.37 24.22
C LYS A 11 3.14 3.63 24.06
N GLY A 12 3.82 2.94 23.13
CA GLY A 12 5.26 3.06 22.95
C GLY A 12 6.10 2.70 24.18
N VAL A 13 5.56 1.88 25.08
CA VAL A 13 6.22 1.51 26.33
C VAL A 13 6.98 0.21 26.17
N LEU A 14 8.27 0.24 26.46
CA LEU A 14 9.13 -0.94 26.58
C LEU A 14 9.45 -1.18 28.06
N ILE A 15 9.09 -2.34 28.58
CA ILE A 15 9.38 -2.70 29.98
C ILE A 15 10.56 -3.66 29.99
N LEU A 16 11.65 -3.24 30.63
CA LEU A 16 12.86 -4.05 30.83
C LEU A 16 12.78 -4.73 32.20
N LYS A 17 13.14 -6.01 32.27
CA LYS A 17 13.14 -6.81 33.51
C LYS A 17 11.81 -6.67 34.28
N PRO A 18 10.67 -7.08 33.67
CA PRO A 18 9.38 -6.94 34.33
C PRO A 18 9.32 -7.77 35.62
N THR A 19 8.55 -7.31 36.60
CA THR A 19 8.21 -8.14 37.77
C THR A 19 7.21 -9.24 37.37
N LYS A 20 7.10 -10.29 38.17
CA LYS A 20 6.11 -11.37 37.94
C LYS A 20 4.69 -10.82 37.82
N GLU A 21 4.32 -9.88 38.67
CA GLU A 21 3.01 -9.19 38.63
C GLU A 21 2.79 -8.47 37.29
N THR A 22 3.83 -7.81 36.77
CA THR A 22 3.78 -7.15 35.47
C THR A 22 3.62 -8.15 34.33
N GLU A 23 4.33 -9.27 34.40
CA GLU A 23 4.22 -10.36 33.40
C GLU A 23 2.80 -10.97 33.41
N GLU A 24 2.26 -11.29 34.61
CA GLU A 24 0.90 -11.83 34.76
C GLU A 24 -0.17 -10.85 34.30
N TYR A 25 -0.01 -9.56 34.57
CA TYR A 25 -0.92 -8.51 34.07
C TYR A 25 -0.94 -8.48 32.54
N TYR A 26 0.21 -8.44 31.90
CA TYR A 26 0.26 -8.40 30.43
C TYR A 26 -0.13 -9.71 29.80
N HIS A 27 0.10 -10.84 30.45
CA HIS A 27 -0.38 -12.14 29.97
C HIS A 27 -1.92 -12.18 29.97
N ARG A 28 -2.57 -11.71 31.03
CA ARG A 28 -4.04 -11.59 31.07
C ARG A 28 -4.57 -10.70 29.96
N LEU A 29 -3.98 -9.53 29.75
CA LEU A 29 -4.34 -8.63 28.63
C LEU A 29 -4.17 -9.30 27.26
N GLN A 30 -3.14 -10.11 27.08
CA GLN A 30 -2.91 -10.87 25.86
C GLN A 30 -4.03 -11.88 25.63
N VAL A 31 -4.35 -12.67 26.65
CA VAL A 31 -5.44 -13.67 26.57
C VAL A 31 -6.80 -13.02 26.28
N GLU A 32 -7.10 -11.89 26.92
CA GLU A 32 -8.33 -11.11 26.65
C GLU A 32 -8.38 -10.62 25.19
N LYS A 33 -7.27 -10.09 24.68
CA LYS A 33 -7.15 -9.67 23.28
C LYS A 33 -7.29 -10.83 22.30
N GLU A 34 -6.69 -11.97 22.59
CA GLU A 34 -6.81 -13.17 21.76
C GLU A 34 -8.25 -13.68 21.72
N LYS A 35 -8.96 -13.66 22.86
CA LYS A 35 -10.40 -14.00 22.92
C LYS A 35 -11.24 -13.01 22.10
N ALA A 36 -11.00 -11.73 22.26
CA ALA A 36 -11.69 -10.69 21.49
C ALA A 36 -11.42 -10.86 19.98
N TYR A 37 -10.18 -11.12 19.59
CA TYR A 37 -9.81 -11.35 18.19
C TYR A 37 -10.51 -12.58 17.60
N LYS A 38 -10.55 -13.70 18.34
CA LYS A 38 -11.29 -14.90 17.92
C LYS A 38 -12.79 -14.66 17.76
N ALA A 39 -13.38 -13.80 18.58
CA ALA A 39 -14.78 -13.44 18.41
C ALA A 39 -15.04 -12.67 17.10
N LEU A 40 -14.03 -11.91 16.61
CA LEU A 40 -14.11 -11.19 15.34
C LEU A 40 -13.93 -12.12 14.12
N GLU A 41 -13.31 -13.29 14.28
CA GLU A 41 -13.17 -14.27 13.18
C GLU A 41 -14.53 -14.70 12.60
N ALA A 42 -15.59 -14.68 13.41
CA ALA A 42 -16.94 -14.97 12.96
C ALA A 42 -17.49 -13.94 11.95
N LEU A 43 -16.87 -12.75 11.86
CA LEU A 43 -17.29 -11.68 10.94
C LEU A 43 -16.64 -11.79 9.56
N ARG A 44 -15.61 -12.62 9.41
CA ARG A 44 -14.78 -12.68 8.19
C ARG A 44 -15.55 -13.01 6.91
N ASP A 45 -16.61 -13.81 7.04
CA ASP A 45 -17.41 -14.29 5.90
C ASP A 45 -18.65 -13.39 5.66
N LEU A 46 -18.80 -12.32 6.44
CA LEU A 46 -19.88 -11.35 6.25
C LEU A 46 -19.50 -10.33 5.18
N PRO A 47 -20.47 -9.85 4.39
CA PRO A 47 -20.21 -8.81 3.40
C PRO A 47 -19.77 -7.50 4.08
N THR A 48 -18.79 -6.81 3.49
CA THR A 48 -18.26 -5.53 3.98
C THR A 48 -19.20 -4.37 3.63
N ILE A 49 -20.41 -4.39 4.19
CA ILE A 49 -21.47 -3.42 3.91
C ILE A 49 -21.81 -2.66 5.19
N THR A 50 -21.80 -1.33 5.12
CA THR A 50 -22.26 -0.46 6.20
C THR A 50 -23.78 -0.56 6.40
N ARG A 51 -24.31 -0.10 7.53
CA ARG A 51 -25.75 -0.12 7.81
C ARG A 51 -26.57 0.70 6.82
N ASP A 52 -25.99 1.77 6.27
CA ASP A 52 -26.61 2.59 5.21
C ASP A 52 -26.46 1.98 3.79
N GLY A 53 -25.90 0.77 3.68
CA GLY A 53 -25.84 -0.01 2.45
C GLY A 53 -24.64 0.27 1.56
N ARG A 54 -23.60 0.98 2.03
CA ARG A 54 -22.37 1.21 1.27
C ARG A 54 -21.48 -0.03 1.33
N ASN A 55 -21.04 -0.48 0.17
CA ASN A 55 -20.06 -1.57 0.08
C ASN A 55 -18.65 -0.99 0.19
N ILE A 56 -17.87 -1.51 1.16
CA ILE A 56 -16.48 -1.09 1.43
C ILE A 56 -15.55 -2.25 1.09
N ARG A 57 -14.84 -2.16 -0.02
CA ARG A 57 -13.83 -3.18 -0.34
C ARG A 57 -12.67 -3.10 0.64
N LEU A 58 -12.41 -4.19 1.37
CA LEU A 58 -11.35 -4.28 2.36
C LEU A 58 -10.24 -5.22 1.89
N SER A 59 -9.08 -4.67 1.60
CA SER A 59 -7.88 -5.38 1.16
C SER A 59 -6.72 -5.16 2.12
N VAL A 60 -5.61 -5.84 1.91
CA VAL A 60 -4.45 -5.77 2.81
C VAL A 60 -3.23 -5.13 2.18
N ASN A 61 -2.41 -4.50 3.03
CA ASN A 61 -1.04 -4.12 2.71
C ASN A 61 -0.12 -5.29 3.03
N VAL A 62 0.73 -5.68 2.09
CA VAL A 62 1.67 -6.80 2.20
C VAL A 62 3.06 -6.35 1.81
N GLU A 63 4.06 -6.78 2.57
CA GLU A 63 5.48 -6.52 2.33
C GLU A 63 6.21 -7.83 1.97
N PHE A 64 5.74 -8.95 2.52
CA PHE A 64 6.34 -10.27 2.32
C PHE A 64 5.32 -11.29 1.82
N PRO A 65 5.68 -12.21 0.91
CA PRO A 65 4.74 -13.20 0.39
C PRO A 65 4.14 -14.13 1.44
N HIS A 66 4.86 -14.42 2.52
CA HIS A 66 4.33 -15.30 3.57
C HIS A 66 3.12 -14.68 4.31
N GLU A 67 2.94 -13.35 4.23
CA GLU A 67 1.80 -12.67 4.84
C GLU A 67 0.48 -12.96 4.10
N TYR A 68 0.54 -13.41 2.83
CA TYR A 68 -0.68 -13.71 2.08
C TYR A 68 -1.43 -14.95 2.58
N SER A 69 -0.76 -15.88 3.24
CA SER A 69 -1.42 -17.07 3.78
C SER A 69 -2.54 -16.75 4.78
N GLY A 70 -2.43 -15.61 5.49
CA GLY A 70 -3.44 -15.12 6.41
C GLY A 70 -4.58 -14.30 5.76
N ILE A 71 -4.48 -13.92 4.49
CA ILE A 71 -5.45 -13.00 3.87
C ILE A 71 -6.86 -13.60 3.81
N LYS A 72 -6.98 -14.88 3.40
CA LYS A 72 -8.25 -15.60 3.35
C LYS A 72 -8.82 -15.86 4.75
N GLU A 73 -7.95 -16.05 5.73
CA GLU A 73 -8.34 -16.33 7.11
C GLU A 73 -8.95 -15.11 7.80
N VAL A 74 -8.61 -13.90 7.36
CA VAL A 74 -9.12 -12.64 7.95
C VAL A 74 -10.29 -12.03 7.18
N GLY A 75 -10.70 -12.57 6.03
CA GLY A 75 -11.82 -12.05 5.25
C GLY A 75 -11.47 -10.85 4.36
N ALA A 76 -10.20 -10.70 3.97
CA ALA A 76 -9.80 -9.63 3.08
C ALA A 76 -9.99 -9.97 1.60
N GLU A 77 -10.29 -8.95 0.80
CA GLU A 77 -10.55 -9.03 -0.63
C GLU A 77 -9.27 -8.75 -1.47
N GLY A 78 -8.21 -9.55 -1.21
CA GLY A 78 -6.95 -9.47 -1.94
C GLY A 78 -5.94 -8.48 -1.34
N VAL A 79 -4.92 -8.16 -2.13
CA VAL A 79 -3.84 -7.24 -1.76
C VAL A 79 -4.00 -5.91 -2.47
N GLY A 80 -4.40 -4.88 -1.72
CA GLY A 80 -4.57 -3.52 -2.25
C GLY A 80 -3.26 -2.75 -2.38
N LEU A 81 -2.22 -3.19 -1.66
CA LEU A 81 -0.87 -2.64 -1.78
C LEU A 81 0.17 -3.72 -1.49
N PHE A 82 0.89 -4.15 -2.50
CA PHE A 82 2.12 -4.90 -2.34
C PHE A 82 3.33 -3.98 -2.50
N ARG A 83 4.14 -3.86 -1.44
CA ARG A 83 5.37 -3.05 -1.43
C ARG A 83 6.52 -3.88 -1.96
N THR A 84 6.97 -3.60 -3.18
CA THR A 84 8.03 -4.36 -3.85
C THR A 84 9.43 -4.12 -3.28
N GLU A 85 9.61 -3.05 -2.52
CA GLU A 85 10.91 -2.58 -2.01
C GLU A 85 11.61 -3.64 -1.16
N PHE A 86 10.89 -4.28 -0.26
CA PHE A 86 11.49 -5.29 0.63
C PHE A 86 12.13 -6.43 -0.14
N PHE A 87 11.46 -6.93 -1.16
CA PHE A 87 12.01 -7.96 -2.02
C PHE A 87 13.20 -7.43 -2.85
N LEU A 88 13.04 -6.27 -3.47
CA LEU A 88 14.07 -5.69 -4.33
C LEU A 88 15.33 -5.28 -3.57
N LEU A 89 15.17 -4.87 -2.29
CA LEU A 89 16.28 -4.39 -1.46
C LEU A 89 16.93 -5.48 -0.59
N SER A 90 16.27 -6.63 -0.39
CA SER A 90 16.77 -7.70 0.49
C SER A 90 17.86 -8.57 -0.14
N ASN A 91 18.07 -8.49 -1.45
CA ASN A 91 19.02 -9.33 -2.13
C ASN A 91 20.46 -8.80 -1.98
N PRO A 92 21.38 -9.49 -1.29
CA PRO A 92 22.77 -9.05 -1.13
C PRO A 92 23.54 -8.93 -2.45
N SER A 93 23.09 -9.65 -3.49
CA SER A 93 23.72 -9.66 -4.82
C SER A 93 23.29 -8.50 -5.71
N GLY A 94 22.47 -7.59 -5.22
CA GLY A 94 21.93 -6.47 -5.98
C GLY A 94 20.45 -6.66 -6.32
N MET A 95 19.99 -5.96 -7.34
CA MET A 95 18.57 -6.04 -7.75
C MET A 95 18.29 -7.42 -8.36
N PRO A 96 17.20 -8.12 -7.93
CA PRO A 96 16.81 -9.41 -8.52
C PRO A 96 16.55 -9.27 -10.03
N ASP A 97 16.89 -10.30 -10.80
CA ASP A 97 16.63 -10.31 -12.23
C ASP A 97 15.12 -10.45 -12.56
N GLU A 98 14.75 -10.35 -13.85
CA GLU A 98 13.35 -10.43 -14.29
C GLU A 98 12.69 -11.76 -13.92
N GLU A 99 13.43 -12.89 -14.01
CA GLU A 99 12.91 -14.22 -13.69
C GLU A 99 12.69 -14.41 -12.19
N GLU A 100 13.59 -13.91 -11.37
CA GLU A 100 13.45 -13.92 -9.92
C GLU A 100 12.26 -13.09 -9.47
N GLN A 101 12.12 -11.86 -10.01
CA GLN A 101 11.00 -10.99 -9.75
C GLN A 101 9.67 -11.64 -10.19
N MET A 102 9.62 -12.18 -11.40
CA MET A 102 8.43 -12.83 -11.96
C MET A 102 7.98 -14.01 -11.09
N ARG A 103 8.90 -14.90 -10.68
CA ARG A 103 8.58 -16.04 -9.80
C ARG A 103 8.06 -15.60 -8.44
N TYR A 104 8.63 -14.56 -7.89
CA TYR A 104 8.22 -14.01 -6.60
C TYR A 104 6.83 -13.40 -6.66
N TYR A 105 6.56 -12.55 -7.66
CA TYR A 105 5.27 -11.91 -7.85
C TYR A 105 4.15 -12.89 -8.23
N ARG A 106 4.48 -13.94 -8.99
CA ARG A 106 3.53 -15.00 -9.37
C ARG A 106 3.00 -15.75 -8.16
N LYS A 107 3.87 -16.15 -7.23
CA LYS A 107 3.44 -16.82 -6.00
C LYS A 107 2.42 -16.00 -5.21
N LEU A 108 2.62 -14.70 -5.15
CA LEU A 108 1.71 -13.79 -4.47
C LEU A 108 0.40 -13.66 -5.25
N ALA A 109 0.45 -13.45 -6.57
CA ALA A 109 -0.73 -13.32 -7.42
C ALA A 109 -1.62 -14.57 -7.36
N GLU A 110 -1.04 -15.76 -7.52
CA GLU A 110 -1.75 -17.05 -7.42
C GLU A 110 -2.37 -17.25 -6.03
N GLY A 111 -1.64 -16.91 -4.96
CA GLY A 111 -2.12 -17.03 -3.58
C GLY A 111 -3.30 -16.11 -3.27
N CYS A 112 -3.41 -14.97 -3.95
CA CYS A 112 -4.48 -13.99 -3.77
C CYS A 112 -5.65 -14.16 -4.74
N SER A 113 -5.60 -15.14 -5.65
CA SER A 113 -6.68 -15.40 -6.59
C SER A 113 -7.99 -15.78 -5.86
N PRO A 114 -9.17 -15.28 -6.30
CA PRO A 114 -9.45 -14.48 -7.51
C PRO A 114 -9.35 -12.95 -7.31
N HIS A 115 -9.06 -12.45 -6.12
CA HIS A 115 -9.12 -11.03 -5.79
C HIS A 115 -7.96 -10.19 -6.34
N GLY A 116 -6.80 -10.83 -6.60
CA GLY A 116 -5.63 -10.20 -7.20
C GLY A 116 -4.77 -9.38 -6.25
N VAL A 117 -3.77 -8.73 -6.85
CA VAL A 117 -2.73 -7.95 -6.16
C VAL A 117 -2.46 -6.65 -6.90
N ILE A 118 -2.41 -5.54 -6.18
CA ILE A 118 -1.89 -4.28 -6.70
C ILE A 118 -0.40 -4.16 -6.37
N PHE A 119 0.44 -4.29 -7.38
CA PHE A 119 1.90 -4.17 -7.27
C PHE A 119 2.30 -2.70 -7.37
N ARG A 120 2.80 -2.13 -6.28
CA ARG A 120 3.44 -0.82 -6.34
C ARG A 120 4.83 -0.98 -6.94
N THR A 121 5.14 -0.26 -8.03
CA THR A 121 6.49 -0.22 -8.55
C THR A 121 7.45 0.41 -7.55
N LEU A 122 8.75 0.22 -7.72
CA LEU A 122 9.78 0.62 -6.78
C LEU A 122 9.55 2.04 -6.23
N ASP A 123 9.39 2.15 -4.90
CA ASP A 123 9.31 3.42 -4.18
C ASP A 123 10.51 3.60 -3.24
N SER A 124 11.69 3.51 -3.78
CA SER A 124 12.93 3.75 -3.05
C SER A 124 13.77 4.78 -3.80
N GLY A 125 14.67 5.41 -3.08
CA GLY A 125 15.56 6.41 -3.66
C GLY A 125 16.75 6.71 -2.75
N GLY A 126 17.65 7.56 -3.24
CA GLY A 126 18.78 8.04 -2.48
C GLY A 126 19.70 6.91 -2.00
N ASP A 127 19.91 6.86 -0.69
CA ASP A 127 20.79 5.92 0.01
C ASP A 127 20.25 4.49 0.14
N LYS A 128 18.96 4.29 -0.17
CA LYS A 128 18.25 3.00 0.00
C LYS A 128 18.17 2.15 -1.26
N LEU A 129 18.73 2.61 -2.38
CA LEU A 129 18.72 1.81 -3.60
C LEU A 129 19.62 0.57 -3.47
N PRO A 130 19.21 -0.58 -4.02
CA PRO A 130 19.92 -1.86 -3.84
C PRO A 130 21.31 -1.86 -4.48
N CYS A 131 21.54 -1.03 -5.48
CA CYS A 131 22.81 -0.95 -6.20
C CYS A 131 23.65 0.19 -5.63
N GLU A 132 24.85 -0.12 -5.15
CA GLU A 132 25.81 0.86 -4.60
C GLU A 132 26.10 2.01 -5.58
N GLN A 133 26.14 1.71 -6.89
CA GLN A 133 26.36 2.67 -7.96
C GLN A 133 25.22 3.68 -8.14
N LEU A 134 24.04 3.40 -7.56
CA LEU A 134 22.86 4.25 -7.60
C LEU A 134 22.66 5.03 -6.29
N ARG A 135 23.43 4.70 -5.25
CA ARG A 135 23.34 5.36 -3.95
C ARG A 135 24.03 6.72 -4.00
N THR A 136 23.21 7.75 -4.01
CA THR A 136 23.67 9.14 -3.87
C THR A 136 23.07 9.72 -2.60
N PRO A 137 23.90 10.19 -1.65
CA PRO A 137 23.38 10.93 -0.50
C PRO A 137 22.67 12.19 -0.97
N GLU A 138 21.42 12.35 -0.59
CA GLU A 138 20.62 13.53 -0.88
C GLU A 138 20.31 14.30 0.39
N PRO A 139 20.38 15.65 0.39
CA PRO A 139 20.04 16.45 1.57
C PRO A 139 18.59 16.27 2.02
N ASN A 140 17.68 16.02 1.08
CA ASN A 140 16.25 15.85 1.32
C ASN A 140 15.72 14.61 0.55
N PRO A 141 16.00 13.36 1.02
CA PRO A 141 15.65 12.15 0.28
C PRO A 141 14.16 12.01 -0.03
N PHE A 142 13.28 12.50 0.86
CA PHE A 142 11.84 12.48 0.63
C PHE A 142 11.38 13.39 -0.51
N LEU A 143 12.10 14.44 -0.82
CA LEU A 143 11.84 15.36 -1.95
C LEU A 143 12.70 15.08 -3.16
N GLY A 144 13.61 14.10 -3.07
CA GLY A 144 14.65 13.81 -4.03
C GLY A 144 14.28 12.79 -5.11
N TRP A 145 15.27 12.03 -5.51
CA TRP A 145 15.21 11.04 -6.57
C TRP A 145 14.67 9.70 -6.02
N ARG A 146 13.35 9.53 -6.03
CA ARG A 146 12.65 8.33 -5.53
C ARG A 146 11.40 8.00 -6.36
N GLY A 147 10.89 6.78 -6.20
CA GLY A 147 9.65 6.33 -6.81
C GLY A 147 9.66 6.42 -8.32
N ILE A 148 8.62 6.98 -8.93
CA ILE A 148 8.50 7.12 -10.38
C ILE A 148 9.67 7.89 -11.00
N ARG A 149 10.30 8.81 -10.27
CA ARG A 149 11.46 9.58 -10.77
C ARG A 149 12.67 8.69 -11.03
N VAL A 150 12.92 7.71 -10.14
CA VAL A 150 13.94 6.67 -10.35
C VAL A 150 13.55 5.80 -11.54
N SER A 151 12.32 5.33 -11.58
CA SER A 151 11.81 4.45 -12.64
C SER A 151 11.96 5.07 -14.03
N LEU A 152 11.55 6.33 -14.20
CA LEU A 152 11.66 7.02 -15.48
C LEU A 152 13.10 7.37 -15.88
N SER A 153 13.98 7.63 -14.91
CA SER A 153 15.41 7.90 -15.19
C SER A 153 16.23 6.63 -15.42
N ARG A 154 15.68 5.45 -15.10
CA ARG A 154 16.31 4.14 -15.29
C ARG A 154 15.37 3.19 -16.02
N PRO A 155 15.04 3.47 -17.29
CA PRO A 155 14.00 2.76 -18.02
C PRO A 155 14.25 1.24 -18.13
N GLU A 156 15.50 0.79 -18.18
CA GLU A 156 15.81 -0.65 -18.24
C GLU A 156 15.45 -1.39 -16.94
N LEU A 157 15.72 -0.80 -15.78
CA LEU A 157 15.31 -1.35 -14.50
C LEU A 157 13.79 -1.33 -14.35
N PHE A 158 13.16 -0.26 -14.81
CA PHE A 158 11.71 -0.13 -14.79
C PHE A 158 11.02 -1.16 -15.70
N LYS A 159 11.50 -1.32 -16.95
CA LYS A 159 11.01 -2.35 -17.89
C LYS A 159 11.16 -3.76 -17.32
N GLN A 160 12.29 -4.05 -16.68
CA GLN A 160 12.53 -5.34 -16.04
C GLN A 160 11.43 -5.65 -14.99
N GLN A 161 11.12 -4.68 -14.13
CA GLN A 161 10.07 -4.84 -13.12
C GLN A 161 8.69 -4.97 -13.77
N LEU A 162 8.36 -4.13 -14.76
CA LEU A 162 7.07 -4.15 -15.47
C LEU A 162 6.85 -5.47 -16.19
N ARG A 163 7.86 -6.00 -16.92
CA ARG A 163 7.75 -7.30 -17.58
C ARG A 163 7.57 -8.44 -16.57
N ALA A 164 8.29 -8.39 -15.45
CA ALA A 164 8.14 -9.38 -14.39
C ALA A 164 6.71 -9.41 -13.83
N ILE A 165 6.09 -8.24 -13.56
CA ILE A 165 4.71 -8.15 -13.08
C ILE A 165 3.73 -8.61 -14.16
N LEU A 166 3.86 -8.16 -15.41
CA LEU A 166 3.02 -8.57 -16.53
C LEU A 166 3.00 -10.11 -16.70
N ARG A 167 4.17 -10.74 -16.65
CA ARG A 167 4.35 -12.20 -16.76
C ARG A 167 3.81 -12.94 -15.54
N ALA A 168 3.99 -12.39 -14.36
CA ALA A 168 3.53 -12.97 -13.11
C ALA A 168 1.99 -13.07 -13.06
N CYS A 169 1.31 -12.10 -13.63
CA CYS A 169 -0.14 -11.96 -13.59
C CYS A 169 -0.87 -12.56 -14.82
N ALA A 170 -0.17 -13.27 -15.72
CA ALA A 170 -0.71 -13.73 -17.00
C ALA A 170 -2.03 -14.51 -16.85
N ASP A 171 -2.13 -15.35 -15.82
CA ASP A 171 -3.27 -16.23 -15.58
C ASP A 171 -4.05 -15.86 -14.29
N THR A 172 -3.77 -14.69 -13.71
CA THR A 172 -4.38 -14.28 -12.43
C THR A 172 -5.21 -13.01 -12.63
N PRO A 173 -6.53 -13.08 -12.45
CA PRO A 173 -7.41 -11.91 -12.54
C PRO A 173 -7.21 -10.94 -11.36
N GLY A 174 -7.67 -9.71 -11.52
CA GLY A 174 -7.71 -8.71 -10.46
C GLY A 174 -6.36 -8.08 -10.11
N CYS A 175 -5.29 -8.40 -10.84
CA CYS A 175 -3.99 -7.79 -10.63
C CYS A 175 -3.87 -6.40 -11.27
N GLY A 176 -3.02 -5.56 -10.69
CA GLY A 176 -2.72 -4.23 -11.20
C GLY A 176 -1.33 -3.74 -10.85
N ILE A 177 -0.92 -2.68 -11.53
CA ILE A 177 0.30 -1.91 -11.26
C ILE A 177 -0.08 -0.55 -10.72
N MET A 178 0.66 -0.05 -9.74
CA MET A 178 0.49 1.28 -9.17
C MET A 178 1.81 2.03 -9.15
N PHE A 179 1.83 3.23 -9.76
CA PHE A 179 3.02 4.09 -9.78
C PHE A 179 3.03 5.01 -8.56
N PRO A 180 4.10 4.96 -7.72
CA PRO A 180 4.26 5.83 -6.57
C PRO A 180 4.84 7.20 -6.95
N MET A 181 4.71 8.18 -6.07
CA MET A 181 5.36 9.49 -6.15
C MET A 181 5.06 10.28 -7.43
N VAL A 182 3.92 10.02 -8.07
CA VAL A 182 3.47 10.77 -9.23
C VAL A 182 3.19 12.22 -8.84
N SER A 183 3.75 13.16 -9.57
CA SER A 183 3.58 14.60 -9.36
C SER A 183 2.76 15.29 -10.47
N GLY A 184 2.58 14.62 -11.62
CA GLY A 184 1.84 15.21 -12.74
C GLY A 184 1.63 14.27 -13.93
N TYR A 185 0.95 14.83 -14.93
CA TYR A 185 0.45 14.12 -16.13
C TYR A 185 1.56 13.44 -16.95
N THR A 186 2.65 14.16 -17.22
CA THR A 186 3.72 13.68 -18.10
C THR A 186 4.37 12.39 -17.57
N GLU A 187 4.52 12.28 -16.24
CA GLU A 187 5.10 11.08 -15.61
C GLU A 187 4.21 9.85 -15.87
N VAL A 188 2.90 10.02 -15.74
CA VAL A 188 1.92 8.95 -15.97
C VAL A 188 1.94 8.49 -17.43
N VAL A 189 1.88 9.43 -18.36
CA VAL A 189 1.90 9.12 -19.80
C VAL A 189 3.20 8.41 -20.19
N THR A 190 4.34 8.90 -19.69
CA THR A 190 5.64 8.28 -19.96
C THR A 190 5.72 6.86 -19.39
N ALA A 191 5.26 6.65 -18.16
CA ALA A 191 5.23 5.32 -17.54
C ALA A 191 4.33 4.34 -18.30
N LYS A 192 3.16 4.79 -18.75
CA LYS A 192 2.24 3.99 -19.59
C LYS A 192 2.86 3.64 -20.94
N HIS A 193 3.61 4.56 -21.55
CA HIS A 193 4.33 4.29 -22.80
C HIS A 193 5.36 3.18 -22.61
N ILE A 194 6.18 3.26 -21.55
CA ILE A 194 7.17 2.22 -21.22
C ILE A 194 6.45 0.87 -20.94
N LEU A 195 5.31 0.89 -20.25
CA LEU A 195 4.52 -0.33 -20.02
C LEU A 195 4.02 -0.93 -21.34
N GLN A 196 3.59 -0.10 -22.29
CA GLN A 196 3.16 -0.55 -23.61
C GLN A 196 4.32 -1.15 -24.41
N GLU A 197 5.51 -0.55 -24.38
CA GLU A 197 6.71 -1.15 -24.97
C GLU A 197 7.01 -2.54 -24.39
N CYS A 198 6.84 -2.71 -23.05
CA CYS A 198 7.01 -4.02 -22.40
C CYS A 198 5.99 -5.06 -22.93
N ARG A 199 4.73 -4.67 -23.11
CA ARG A 199 3.70 -5.56 -23.68
C ARG A 199 4.07 -6.00 -25.10
N GLU A 200 4.50 -5.07 -25.95
CA GLU A 200 4.94 -5.34 -27.32
C GLU A 200 6.18 -6.23 -27.38
N GLU A 201 7.14 -6.03 -26.45
CA GLU A 201 8.32 -6.89 -26.33
C GLU A 201 7.93 -8.34 -25.97
N LEU A 202 7.01 -8.53 -25.02
CA LEU A 202 6.53 -9.85 -24.61
C LEU A 202 5.72 -10.52 -25.74
N GLU A 203 4.88 -9.77 -26.44
CA GLU A 203 4.08 -10.27 -27.56
C GLU A 203 4.97 -10.73 -28.72
N ARG A 204 5.97 -9.95 -29.10
CA ARG A 204 6.96 -10.35 -30.14
C ARG A 204 7.73 -11.62 -29.79
N LYS A 205 7.95 -11.88 -28.50
CA LYS A 205 8.64 -13.08 -27.98
C LYS A 205 7.68 -14.25 -27.73
N ASN A 206 6.36 -14.09 -27.98
CA ASN A 206 5.32 -15.05 -27.63
C ASN A 206 5.34 -15.47 -26.15
N ILE A 207 5.68 -14.55 -25.26
CA ILE A 207 5.69 -14.78 -23.81
C ILE A 207 4.30 -14.40 -23.26
N PRO A 208 3.61 -15.30 -22.52
CA PRO A 208 2.32 -14.97 -21.89
C PRO A 208 2.44 -13.83 -20.88
N TYR A 209 1.46 -12.92 -20.90
CA TYR A 209 1.38 -11.78 -19.99
C TYR A 209 -0.08 -11.35 -19.75
N ALA A 210 -0.32 -10.61 -18.67
CA ALA A 210 -1.64 -10.08 -18.31
C ALA A 210 -2.03 -8.93 -19.26
N ARG A 211 -2.97 -9.19 -20.19
CA ARG A 211 -3.46 -8.18 -21.15
C ARG A 211 -4.32 -7.11 -20.46
N ASP A 212 -5.14 -7.52 -19.47
CA ASP A 212 -6.10 -6.69 -18.75
C ASP A 212 -5.56 -6.15 -17.41
N LEU A 213 -4.22 -6.06 -17.27
CA LEU A 213 -3.58 -5.55 -16.05
C LEU A 213 -3.98 -4.09 -15.84
N LYS A 214 -4.60 -3.81 -14.69
CA LYS A 214 -5.03 -2.47 -14.32
C LYS A 214 -3.84 -1.57 -13.99
N VAL A 215 -3.92 -0.31 -14.39
CA VAL A 215 -2.87 0.68 -14.15
C VAL A 215 -3.42 1.81 -13.28
N GLY A 216 -2.84 2.00 -12.12
CA GLY A 216 -3.21 3.08 -11.21
C GLY A 216 -2.01 3.90 -10.75
N ILE A 217 -2.30 4.93 -10.00
CA ILE A 217 -1.29 5.80 -9.39
C ILE A 217 -1.56 6.00 -7.89
N MET A 218 -0.48 6.19 -7.14
CA MET A 218 -0.59 6.60 -5.75
C MET A 218 -0.72 8.12 -5.68
N ILE A 219 -1.82 8.59 -5.11
CA ILE A 219 -2.04 10.00 -4.83
C ILE A 219 -1.43 10.31 -3.46
N GLU A 220 -0.22 10.77 -3.48
CA GLU A 220 0.57 11.05 -2.26
C GLU A 220 1.40 12.34 -2.38
N VAL A 221 1.45 12.93 -3.58
CA VAL A 221 2.03 14.25 -3.82
C VAL A 221 0.90 15.25 -4.03
N PRO A 222 0.86 16.39 -3.31
CA PRO A 222 -0.24 17.36 -3.41
C PRO A 222 -0.52 17.85 -4.83
N SER A 223 0.49 17.99 -5.69
CA SER A 223 0.30 18.38 -7.08
C SER A 223 -0.52 17.37 -7.87
N ALA A 224 -0.30 16.06 -7.68
CA ALA A 224 -1.12 15.02 -8.30
C ALA A 224 -2.56 15.07 -7.78
N ALA A 225 -2.73 15.27 -6.47
CA ALA A 225 -4.06 15.37 -5.86
C ALA A 225 -4.88 16.56 -6.39
N ILE A 226 -4.24 17.69 -6.67
CA ILE A 226 -4.88 18.85 -7.29
C ILE A 226 -5.26 18.59 -8.74
N MET A 227 -4.53 17.71 -9.44
CA MET A 227 -4.74 17.40 -10.87
C MET A 227 -5.52 16.08 -11.07
N THR A 228 -6.22 15.60 -10.08
CA THR A 228 -6.91 14.29 -10.15
C THR A 228 -8.01 14.25 -11.23
N ASP A 229 -8.63 15.36 -11.56
CA ASP A 229 -9.60 15.47 -12.66
C ASP A 229 -8.99 15.18 -14.04
N VAL A 230 -7.71 15.52 -14.24
CA VAL A 230 -6.94 15.20 -15.45
C VAL A 230 -6.40 13.77 -15.38
N LEU A 231 -5.81 13.41 -14.24
CA LEU A 231 -5.14 12.12 -14.05
C LEU A 231 -6.12 10.93 -14.06
N ALA A 232 -7.36 11.14 -13.62
CA ALA A 232 -8.41 10.12 -13.61
C ALA A 232 -8.71 9.55 -15.01
N ARG A 233 -8.50 10.32 -16.07
CA ARG A 233 -8.70 9.89 -17.46
C ARG A 233 -7.58 9.02 -18.00
N GLU A 234 -6.47 9.00 -17.30
CA GLU A 234 -5.26 8.28 -17.72
C GLU A 234 -5.08 6.93 -17.03
N VAL A 235 -5.81 6.69 -15.94
CA VAL A 235 -5.57 5.50 -15.10
C VAL A 235 -6.87 4.77 -14.76
N ASP A 236 -6.75 3.52 -14.35
CA ASP A 236 -7.89 2.67 -13.98
C ASP A 236 -8.32 2.84 -12.52
N PHE A 237 -7.45 3.38 -11.65
CA PHE A 237 -7.75 3.57 -10.22
C PHE A 237 -6.77 4.55 -9.56
N PHE A 238 -7.21 5.12 -8.44
CA PHE A 238 -6.36 5.85 -7.50
C PHE A 238 -6.16 5.06 -6.20
N SER A 239 -5.01 5.28 -5.55
CA SER A 239 -4.77 4.85 -4.19
C SER A 239 -4.15 5.99 -3.39
N ILE A 240 -4.81 6.45 -2.34
CA ILE A 240 -4.34 7.58 -1.53
C ILE A 240 -3.29 7.08 -0.52
N GLY A 241 -2.05 7.50 -0.72
CA GLY A 241 -0.92 7.26 0.20
C GLY A 241 -0.89 8.31 1.30
N THR A 242 -1.73 8.15 2.34
CA THR A 242 -1.98 9.20 3.35
C THR A 242 -0.73 9.64 4.11
N ASN A 243 0.28 8.79 4.25
CA ASN A 243 1.50 9.11 4.98
C ASN A 243 2.31 10.20 4.27
N ASP A 244 2.64 9.97 3.00
CA ASP A 244 3.42 10.92 2.21
C ASP A 244 2.57 12.11 1.78
N LEU A 245 1.27 11.91 1.51
CA LEU A 245 0.35 13.01 1.27
C LEU A 245 0.29 13.99 2.45
N THR A 246 0.20 13.48 3.67
CA THR A 246 0.25 14.32 4.87
C THR A 246 1.58 15.04 4.98
N GLN A 247 2.69 14.30 4.88
CA GLN A 247 4.05 14.84 4.99
C GLN A 247 4.27 16.02 4.04
N TYR A 248 3.89 15.85 2.77
CA TYR A 248 4.11 16.89 1.74
C TYR A 248 3.09 18.03 1.84
N THR A 249 1.85 17.74 2.24
CA THR A 249 0.82 18.78 2.38
C THR A 249 1.14 19.78 3.48
N ILE A 250 1.64 19.30 4.62
CA ILE A 250 1.96 20.17 5.78
C ILE A 250 3.46 20.43 5.94
N ALA A 251 4.29 19.94 5.00
CA ALA A 251 5.74 20.10 4.99
C ALA A 251 6.43 19.64 6.29
N VAL A 252 5.99 18.50 6.83
CA VAL A 252 6.54 17.93 8.09
C VAL A 252 7.14 16.57 7.81
N ASP A 253 8.43 16.42 8.04
CA ASP A 253 9.13 15.14 7.97
C ASP A 253 8.75 14.27 9.20
N ARG A 254 7.97 13.20 8.95
CA ARG A 254 7.45 12.29 9.97
C ARG A 254 8.53 11.47 10.71
N VAL A 255 9.74 11.36 10.13
CA VAL A 255 10.86 10.64 10.76
C VAL A 255 11.82 11.56 11.50
N ASN A 256 11.68 12.88 11.37
CA ASN A 256 12.47 13.85 12.08
C ASN A 256 11.90 14.09 13.48
N ASN A 257 12.57 13.59 14.51
CA ASN A 257 12.13 13.64 15.92
C ASN A 257 11.81 15.06 16.44
N ARG A 258 12.33 16.11 15.79
CA ARG A 258 12.09 17.51 16.22
C ARG A 258 10.74 18.05 15.76
N VAL A 259 10.20 17.54 14.67
CA VAL A 259 8.95 18.01 14.04
C VAL A 259 7.88 16.94 13.88
N ALA A 260 8.22 15.65 14.12
CA ALA A 260 7.28 14.54 13.95
C ALA A 260 6.00 14.67 14.79
N ASN A 261 6.05 15.40 15.91
CA ASN A 261 4.88 15.70 16.73
C ASN A 261 3.89 16.67 16.04
N MET A 262 4.32 17.34 14.97
CA MET A 262 3.47 18.21 14.15
C MET A 262 2.78 17.43 13.02
N PHE A 263 3.17 16.19 12.78
CA PHE A 263 2.57 15.33 11.77
C PHE A 263 1.12 14.99 12.17
N ARG A 264 0.16 15.51 11.42
CA ARG A 264 -1.28 15.37 11.69
C ARG A 264 -2.02 14.89 10.44
N PRO A 265 -2.29 13.59 10.32
CA PRO A 265 -3.06 13.07 9.19
C PRO A 265 -4.45 13.68 9.05
N THR A 266 -5.07 14.09 10.17
CA THR A 266 -6.39 14.76 10.19
C THR A 266 -6.31 16.28 9.99
N HIS A 267 -5.18 16.81 9.53
CA HIS A 267 -5.09 18.25 9.23
C HIS A 267 -6.12 18.63 8.15
N PRO A 268 -6.89 19.74 8.32
CA PRO A 268 -7.97 20.11 7.40
C PRO A 268 -7.54 20.20 5.92
N ALA A 269 -6.29 20.61 5.64
CA ALA A 269 -5.76 20.62 4.28
C ALA A 269 -5.63 19.22 3.70
N VAL A 270 -5.19 18.22 4.50
CA VAL A 270 -5.07 16.82 4.07
C VAL A 270 -6.45 16.25 3.77
N ILE A 271 -7.41 16.46 4.66
CA ILE A 271 -8.79 16.00 4.46
C ILE A 271 -9.41 16.59 3.20
N ARG A 272 -9.22 17.90 2.94
CA ARG A 272 -9.71 18.54 1.71
C ARG A 272 -9.09 17.95 0.44
N ILE A 273 -7.80 17.65 0.47
CA ILE A 273 -7.10 17.04 -0.68
C ILE A 273 -7.59 15.61 -0.91
N MET A 274 -7.86 14.85 0.15
CA MET A 274 -8.46 13.51 0.06
C MET A 274 -9.87 13.57 -0.54
N ASP A 275 -10.71 14.47 -0.06
CA ASP A 275 -12.06 14.72 -0.58
C ASP A 275 -12.04 15.07 -2.07
N MET A 276 -11.17 15.98 -2.48
CA MET A 276 -10.97 16.32 -3.91
C MET A 276 -10.59 15.09 -4.74
N THR A 277 -9.70 14.24 -4.24
CA THR A 277 -9.26 13.02 -4.93
C THR A 277 -10.41 12.02 -5.07
N ILE A 278 -11.14 11.75 -4.00
CA ILE A 278 -12.27 10.81 -3.99
C ILE A 278 -13.37 11.31 -4.96
N THR A 279 -13.74 12.60 -4.84
CA THR A 279 -14.74 13.21 -5.71
C THR A 279 -14.35 13.16 -7.19
N ALA A 280 -13.07 13.36 -7.53
CA ALA A 280 -12.59 13.24 -8.90
C ALA A 280 -12.69 11.79 -9.41
N GLY A 281 -12.33 10.81 -8.58
CA GLY A 281 -12.50 9.38 -8.90
C GLY A 281 -13.97 9.02 -9.16
N GLU A 282 -14.88 9.48 -8.32
CA GLU A 282 -16.32 9.26 -8.49
C GLU A 282 -16.85 9.84 -9.81
N ARG A 283 -16.46 11.06 -10.17
CA ARG A 283 -16.86 11.72 -11.41
C ARG A 283 -16.43 10.97 -12.67
N GLU A 284 -15.23 10.43 -12.66
CA GLU A 284 -14.66 9.69 -13.79
C GLU A 284 -14.90 8.16 -13.68
N ASN A 285 -15.68 7.71 -12.68
CA ASN A 285 -16.01 6.29 -12.40
C ASN A 285 -14.79 5.40 -12.23
N ILE A 286 -13.74 5.89 -11.62
CA ILE A 286 -12.58 5.07 -11.24
C ILE A 286 -12.52 4.84 -9.74
N PRO A 287 -12.17 3.61 -9.29
CA PRO A 287 -12.04 3.30 -7.88
C PRO A 287 -10.96 4.16 -7.21
N THR A 288 -11.25 4.66 -6.01
CA THR A 288 -10.29 5.36 -5.16
C THR A 288 -10.12 4.62 -3.84
N ALA A 289 -8.96 4.01 -3.65
CA ALA A 289 -8.60 3.31 -2.41
C ALA A 289 -7.80 4.20 -1.46
N ILE A 290 -7.81 3.86 -0.16
CA ILE A 290 -6.93 4.46 0.85
C ILE A 290 -5.99 3.38 1.37
N CYS A 291 -4.67 3.57 1.28
CA CYS A 291 -3.67 2.56 1.64
C CYS A 291 -2.64 2.99 2.71
N GLY A 292 -2.65 4.24 3.12
CA GLY A 292 -1.77 4.74 4.18
C GLY A 292 -2.23 4.34 5.58
N GLU A 293 -1.48 4.77 6.59
CA GLU A 293 -1.75 4.43 8.01
C GLU A 293 -3.13 4.88 8.49
N MET A 294 -3.70 5.95 7.91
CA MET A 294 -5.06 6.39 8.24
C MET A 294 -6.11 5.32 7.98
N ALA A 295 -5.94 4.48 6.94
CA ALA A 295 -6.88 3.39 6.65
C ALA A 295 -6.94 2.34 7.77
N GLY A 296 -5.85 2.18 8.53
CA GLY A 296 -5.75 1.28 9.67
C GLY A 296 -6.10 1.91 11.02
N ASP A 297 -6.33 3.20 11.06
CA ASP A 297 -6.74 3.89 12.29
C ASP A 297 -8.26 3.79 12.47
N ILE A 298 -8.67 2.93 13.39
CA ILE A 298 -10.08 2.65 13.69
C ILE A 298 -10.86 3.90 14.11
N THR A 299 -10.20 4.90 14.66
CA THR A 299 -10.85 6.15 15.10
C THR A 299 -11.18 7.07 13.92
N LEU A 300 -10.47 6.89 12.80
CA LEU A 300 -10.65 7.65 11.57
C LEU A 300 -11.59 6.97 10.56
N LEU A 301 -11.95 5.71 10.78
CA LEU A 301 -12.78 4.95 9.86
C LEU A 301 -14.11 5.65 9.51
N PRO A 302 -14.90 6.18 10.48
CA PRO A 302 -16.13 6.90 10.15
C PRO A 302 -15.87 8.15 9.29
N LEU A 303 -14.77 8.87 9.54
CA LEU A 303 -14.36 10.01 8.71
C LEU A 303 -14.07 9.58 7.26
N LEU A 304 -13.31 8.50 7.07
CA LEU A 304 -12.94 8.00 5.75
C LEU A 304 -14.16 7.53 4.96
N ILE A 305 -15.08 6.81 5.60
CA ILE A 305 -16.35 6.39 5.00
C ILE A 305 -17.22 7.62 4.67
N GLY A 306 -17.29 8.61 5.57
CA GLY A 306 -18.00 9.87 5.36
C GLY A 306 -17.46 10.70 4.21
N LEU A 307 -16.16 10.65 3.91
CA LEU A 307 -15.53 11.25 2.73
C LEU A 307 -15.88 10.52 1.41
N GLY A 308 -16.52 9.34 1.47
CA GLY A 308 -16.85 8.55 0.29
C GLY A 308 -15.84 7.43 -0.02
N ALA A 309 -14.93 7.09 0.90
CA ALA A 309 -14.03 5.97 0.67
C ALA A 309 -14.81 4.65 0.52
N THR A 310 -14.63 3.97 -0.61
CA THR A 310 -15.25 2.67 -0.92
C THR A 310 -14.25 1.53 -0.94
N SER A 311 -12.96 1.82 -0.79
CA SER A 311 -11.90 0.81 -0.76
C SER A 311 -10.80 1.22 0.22
N MET A 312 -10.38 0.29 1.07
CA MET A 312 -9.29 0.49 2.03
C MET A 312 -8.33 -0.68 1.99
N SER A 313 -7.04 -0.40 2.13
CA SER A 313 -5.98 -1.39 2.21
C SER A 313 -5.21 -1.22 3.52
N VAL A 314 -5.26 -2.22 4.39
CA VAL A 314 -4.80 -2.14 5.78
C VAL A 314 -3.85 -3.27 6.14
N GLY A 315 -3.20 -3.21 7.31
CA GLY A 315 -2.42 -4.35 7.81
C GLY A 315 -3.32 -5.57 8.06
N VAL A 316 -2.85 -6.76 7.74
CA VAL A 316 -3.61 -8.03 7.83
C VAL A 316 -4.32 -8.17 9.19
N HIS A 317 -3.62 -7.87 10.28
CA HIS A 317 -4.15 -7.97 11.65
C HIS A 317 -5.26 -6.96 12.00
N LEU A 318 -5.47 -5.94 11.18
CA LEU A 318 -6.51 -4.92 11.40
C LEU A 318 -7.83 -5.28 10.70
N VAL A 319 -7.81 -6.19 9.72
CA VAL A 319 -8.99 -6.55 8.93
C VAL A 319 -10.19 -6.96 9.80
N PRO A 320 -10.08 -7.90 10.76
CA PRO A 320 -11.24 -8.30 11.57
C PRO A 320 -11.80 -7.15 12.40
N ILE A 321 -10.97 -6.26 12.90
CA ILE A 321 -11.38 -5.10 13.70
C ILE A 321 -12.15 -4.11 12.82
N ILE A 322 -11.65 -3.82 11.62
CA ILE A 322 -12.28 -2.89 10.70
C ILE A 322 -13.60 -3.46 10.17
N LEU A 323 -13.66 -4.77 9.87
CA LEU A 323 -14.90 -5.46 9.53
C LEU A 323 -15.99 -5.24 10.58
N SER A 324 -15.65 -5.42 11.87
CA SER A 324 -16.62 -5.21 12.95
C SER A 324 -17.14 -3.77 13.00
N LEU A 325 -16.27 -2.79 12.71
CA LEU A 325 -16.67 -1.38 12.73
C LEU A 325 -17.51 -1.00 11.51
N ILE A 326 -17.23 -1.54 10.33
CA ILE A 326 -18.05 -1.33 9.14
C ILE A 326 -19.50 -1.77 9.38
N HIS A 327 -19.69 -2.93 10.03
CA HIS A 327 -21.02 -3.46 10.32
C HIS A 327 -21.82 -2.64 11.34
N ILE A 328 -21.19 -1.79 12.14
CA ILE A 328 -21.87 -0.91 13.11
C ILE A 328 -21.90 0.56 12.67
N SER A 329 -21.20 0.91 11.61
CA SER A 329 -21.17 2.29 11.07
C SER A 329 -22.46 2.62 10.31
N GLU A 330 -22.99 3.82 10.56
CA GLU A 330 -24.13 4.41 9.87
C GLU A 330 -23.66 5.47 8.86
#